data_8406b94fe795b916fbc52c3bdce38e6a
#
_entry.id   8406b94fe795b916fbc52c3bdce38e6a
#
_cell.length_a   1.000
_cell.length_b   1.000
_cell.length_c   1.000
_cell.angle_alpha   90.00
_cell.angle_beta   90.00
_cell.angle_gamma   90.00
#
_symmetry.space_group_name_H-M   'P 1'
#
loop_
_entity.id
_entity.type
_entity.pdbx_description
1 polymer ?
#
loop_
_entity_poly.entity_id
_entity_poly.type
_entity_poly.pdbx_seq_one_letter_code
_entity_poly.pdbx_strand_id
1 'polypeptide(L)'
;MKMNIIIINDKGGIQMGFKEGFFWGGATAANQYEGGWNEGGRGPALTDFTTGGSVKEPRKVTWIDKDGNAHATPQVHFDDALPEGGDHYACLDDYLYPNHEGTDFYHHYKEDIKLFADMGFKMFRMSISWSRIYPKGIEETPNQEGIEFYRDVFKELRKYNIEPLVTIHHFDTPIYLVEKYGDWQDRQYIEFFVKYCKTVFTEYKGLVKYWLTFNEINNTLNVINMFGNGTTNEDYKKRLTHLHYQFVASAKAVKLGHEIDPENKIGCMLGGAITYPHTCDPKDVLLNQQTMEENFWYCGDVQCFGAYPPFAKRIWKEHNIIDLDITEEDLKVLKEGVVDMFTYSYYMTNNVTTHETEDTVQGNFAAGIRNPYLTYSDWGWALDPLGLQYSLEKIYDRYRIPLMVVENGLGAYDTVEEDGSIHDDYRIDYYRPHIEAMSAACDNGVDLIAYTTWGCIDLVSAGTGEMRKR
;
A
#
# COMPACT_ATOMS: atom_id res chain seq x y z
N MET A 1 -1.19 -27.99 13.69
CA MET A 1 -2.51 -28.08 13.06
C MET A 1 -3.53 -27.67 14.12
N LYS A 2 -3.87 -26.39 14.23
CA LYS A 2 -4.95 -25.92 15.13
C LYS A 2 -6.26 -26.10 14.38
N MET A 3 -7.08 -27.04 14.81
CA MET A 3 -8.46 -27.18 14.34
C MET A 3 -9.22 -25.90 14.69
N ASN A 4 -9.88 -25.29 13.71
CA ASN A 4 -10.84 -24.22 13.97
C ASN A 4 -11.94 -24.78 14.86
N ILE A 5 -11.95 -24.33 16.10
CA ILE A 5 -13.03 -24.62 17.06
C ILE A 5 -14.22 -23.79 16.59
N ILE A 6 -15.34 -24.43 16.30
CA ILE A 6 -16.62 -23.74 16.13
C ILE A 6 -16.88 -22.98 17.42
N ILE A 7 -16.83 -21.65 17.37
CA ILE A 7 -17.09 -20.84 18.56
C ILE A 7 -18.61 -20.83 18.77
N ILE A 8 -19.03 -21.46 19.85
CA ILE A 8 -20.43 -21.39 20.30
C ILE A 8 -20.51 -20.20 21.24
N ASN A 9 -21.41 -19.25 20.96
CA ASN A 9 -21.62 -18.10 21.83
C ASN A 9 -22.24 -18.55 23.19
N ASP A 10 -22.23 -17.69 24.22
CA ASP A 10 -22.73 -17.96 25.55
C ASP A 10 -24.22 -18.40 25.60
N LYS A 11 -24.95 -18.29 24.52
CA LYS A 11 -26.35 -18.72 24.35
C LYS A 11 -26.46 -20.03 23.57
N GLY A 12 -25.34 -20.70 23.27
CA GLY A 12 -25.33 -21.98 22.53
C GLY A 12 -25.54 -21.85 21.02
N GLY A 13 -25.47 -20.63 20.44
CA GLY A 13 -25.55 -20.39 19.02
C GLY A 13 -24.17 -20.35 18.35
N ILE A 14 -24.12 -20.68 17.05
CA ILE A 14 -22.93 -20.48 16.23
C ILE A 14 -22.74 -18.98 16.04
N GLN A 15 -21.53 -18.49 16.30
CA GLN A 15 -21.20 -17.08 15.99
C GLN A 15 -21.07 -16.94 14.49
N MET A 16 -21.84 -16.02 13.90
CA MET A 16 -21.84 -15.69 12.48
C MET A 16 -21.31 -14.26 12.30
N GLY A 17 -20.68 -14.00 11.16
CA GLY A 17 -20.15 -12.68 10.82
C GLY A 17 -18.86 -12.32 11.55
N PHE A 18 -18.69 -11.02 11.80
CA PHE A 18 -17.47 -10.48 12.38
C PHE A 18 -17.32 -10.85 13.86
N LYS A 19 -16.06 -11.07 14.28
CA LYS A 19 -15.73 -11.35 15.68
C LYS A 19 -16.02 -10.14 16.58
N GLU A 20 -16.25 -10.41 17.87
CA GLU A 20 -16.16 -9.38 18.88
C GLU A 20 -14.76 -8.74 18.87
N GLY A 21 -14.70 -7.40 18.97
CA GLY A 21 -13.45 -6.65 18.89
C GLY A 21 -12.90 -6.45 17.47
N PHE A 22 -13.71 -6.71 16.43
CA PHE A 22 -13.33 -6.39 15.05
C PHE A 22 -13.05 -4.89 14.90
N PHE A 23 -11.94 -4.54 14.22
CA PHE A 23 -11.53 -3.16 14.05
C PHE A 23 -12.13 -2.55 12.78
N TRP A 24 -13.03 -1.60 12.96
CA TRP A 24 -13.56 -0.74 11.92
C TRP A 24 -12.82 0.58 11.89
N GLY A 25 -12.50 1.12 10.71
CA GLY A 25 -11.83 2.41 10.65
C GLY A 25 -11.54 2.93 9.25
N GLY A 26 -10.58 3.83 9.19
CA GLY A 26 -10.16 4.46 7.95
C GLY A 26 -8.65 4.42 7.73
N ALA A 27 -8.24 4.69 6.51
CA ALA A 27 -6.86 4.61 6.04
C ALA A 27 -6.44 5.87 5.27
N THR A 28 -5.19 6.26 5.47
CA THR A 28 -4.52 7.39 4.81
C THR A 28 -3.04 7.07 4.54
N ALA A 29 -2.36 7.96 3.81
CA ALA A 29 -0.90 7.92 3.63
C ALA A 29 -0.31 9.31 3.85
N ALA A 30 0.78 9.41 4.62
CA ALA A 30 1.40 10.68 5.01
C ALA A 30 1.65 11.62 3.82
N ASN A 31 2.20 11.10 2.74
CA ASN A 31 2.50 11.87 1.54
C ASN A 31 1.25 12.44 0.81
N GLN A 32 0.03 11.97 1.13
CA GLN A 32 -1.18 12.41 0.45
C GLN A 32 -2.05 13.34 1.31
N TYR A 33 -1.85 13.38 2.63
CA TYR A 33 -2.75 14.15 3.50
C TYR A 33 -2.05 14.96 4.59
N GLU A 34 -0.83 14.58 5.00
CA GLU A 34 -0.18 15.11 6.21
C GLU A 34 0.12 16.62 6.13
N GLY A 35 0.65 17.11 5.01
CA GLY A 35 1.10 18.50 4.89
C GLY A 35 2.38 18.78 5.70
N GLY A 36 2.66 20.07 5.95
CA GLY A 36 3.86 20.48 6.69
C GLY A 36 5.16 19.93 6.07
N TRP A 37 5.23 19.90 4.73
CA TRP A 37 6.27 19.19 3.97
C TRP A 37 7.70 19.66 4.26
N ASN A 38 7.88 20.93 4.64
CA ASN A 38 9.17 21.56 4.97
C ASN A 38 9.22 22.08 6.42
N GLU A 39 8.34 21.57 7.29
CA GLU A 39 8.24 21.99 8.68
C GLU A 39 8.74 20.90 9.66
N GLY A 40 9.04 21.31 10.89
CA GLY A 40 9.48 20.38 11.93
C GLY A 40 10.76 19.61 11.57
N GLY A 41 11.64 20.20 10.74
CA GLY A 41 12.88 19.56 10.31
C GLY A 41 12.72 18.40 9.33
N ARG A 42 11.52 18.22 8.73
CA ARG A 42 11.27 17.20 7.69
C ARG A 42 12.14 17.47 6.46
N GLY A 43 12.77 16.41 5.93
CA GLY A 43 13.41 16.44 4.62
C GLY A 43 12.41 16.13 3.49
N PRO A 44 12.72 16.47 2.23
CA PRO A 44 11.85 16.19 1.12
C PRO A 44 11.84 14.70 0.72
N ALA A 45 10.71 14.26 0.17
CA ALA A 45 10.52 12.99 -0.51
C ALA A 45 10.10 13.21 -1.97
N LEU A 46 10.05 12.17 -2.82
CA LEU A 46 9.75 12.34 -4.24
C LEU A 46 8.39 13.00 -4.49
N THR A 47 7.38 12.69 -3.69
CA THR A 47 6.04 13.27 -3.82
C THR A 47 6.01 14.79 -3.64
N ASP A 48 7.02 15.37 -2.99
CA ASP A 48 7.15 16.81 -2.83
C ASP A 48 7.59 17.50 -4.13
N PHE A 49 8.13 16.76 -5.09
CA PHE A 49 8.51 17.24 -6.42
C PHE A 49 7.51 16.79 -7.51
N THR A 50 6.38 16.22 -7.11
CA THR A 50 5.35 15.74 -8.03
C THR A 50 4.21 16.75 -8.14
N THR A 51 3.98 17.24 -9.37
CA THR A 51 3.00 18.28 -9.63
C THR A 51 1.56 17.79 -9.45
N GLY A 52 0.62 18.71 -9.34
CA GLY A 52 -0.79 18.45 -9.64
C GLY A 52 -0.97 18.02 -11.10
N GLY A 53 -2.10 17.39 -11.39
CA GLY A 53 -2.47 16.94 -12.72
C GLY A 53 -3.96 16.65 -12.80
N SER A 54 -4.36 15.82 -13.74
CA SER A 54 -5.72 15.32 -13.94
C SER A 54 -5.70 14.03 -14.76
N VAL A 55 -6.87 13.43 -15.00
CA VAL A 55 -6.97 12.26 -15.91
C VAL A 55 -6.49 12.60 -17.33
N LYS A 56 -6.62 13.86 -17.77
CA LYS A 56 -6.23 14.31 -19.12
C LYS A 56 -4.80 14.84 -19.18
N GLU A 57 -4.32 15.37 -18.09
CA GLU A 57 -2.97 15.94 -17.95
C GLU A 57 -2.26 15.21 -16.80
N PRO A 58 -1.53 14.13 -17.09
CA PRO A 58 -0.85 13.35 -16.06
C PRO A 58 0.11 14.20 -15.21
N ARG A 59 0.25 13.84 -13.96
CA ARG A 59 1.24 14.42 -13.05
C ARG A 59 2.63 14.35 -13.65
N LYS A 60 3.47 15.30 -13.28
CA LYS A 60 4.88 15.37 -13.68
C LYS A 60 5.77 15.37 -12.45
N VAL A 61 6.98 14.88 -12.62
CA VAL A 61 8.07 15.07 -11.66
C VAL A 61 9.00 16.15 -12.19
N THR A 62 9.41 17.08 -11.33
CA THR A 62 10.24 18.23 -11.71
C THR A 62 11.66 18.09 -11.18
N TRP A 63 12.66 18.42 -12.04
CA TRP A 63 14.05 18.19 -11.75
C TRP A 63 14.97 19.12 -12.56
N ILE A 64 16.23 19.22 -12.14
CA ILE A 64 17.28 20.02 -12.79
C ILE A 64 18.30 19.03 -13.38
N ASP A 65 18.78 19.32 -14.60
CA ASP A 65 19.87 18.56 -15.22
C ASP A 65 21.25 19.06 -14.79
N LYS A 66 22.29 18.35 -15.21
CA LYS A 66 23.70 18.70 -14.91
C LYS A 66 24.15 20.01 -15.51
N ASP A 67 23.44 20.54 -16.50
CA ASP A 67 23.72 21.82 -17.15
C ASP A 67 22.91 22.97 -16.51
N GLY A 68 22.08 22.67 -15.50
CA GLY A 68 21.26 23.63 -14.76
C GLY A 68 19.92 23.94 -15.42
N ASN A 69 19.49 23.17 -16.42
CA ASN A 69 18.19 23.37 -17.05
C ASN A 69 17.07 22.67 -16.24
N ALA A 70 15.92 23.34 -16.17
CA ALA A 70 14.73 22.81 -15.51
C ALA A 70 13.92 21.90 -16.45
N HIS A 71 13.45 20.77 -15.90
CA HIS A 71 12.65 19.78 -16.61
C HIS A 71 11.41 19.38 -15.83
N ALA A 72 10.36 18.97 -16.56
CA ALA A 72 9.15 18.38 -16.01
C ALA A 72 8.75 17.19 -16.89
N THR A 73 8.93 15.98 -16.38
CA THR A 73 8.66 14.73 -17.10
C THR A 73 7.43 14.04 -16.52
N PRO A 74 6.65 13.29 -17.32
CA PRO A 74 5.54 12.51 -16.77
C PRO A 74 6.01 11.63 -15.60
N GLN A 75 5.24 11.59 -14.52
CA GLN A 75 5.52 10.70 -13.41
C GLN A 75 5.40 9.26 -13.89
N VAL A 76 6.43 8.46 -13.65
CA VAL A 76 6.36 7.00 -13.77
C VAL A 76 6.07 6.49 -12.36
N HIS A 77 4.87 5.97 -12.15
CA HIS A 77 4.49 5.47 -10.83
C HIS A 77 5.43 4.36 -10.37
N PHE A 78 5.86 4.44 -9.12
CA PHE A 78 6.72 3.47 -8.45
C PHE A 78 8.12 3.28 -9.09
N ASP A 79 8.57 4.25 -9.91
CA ASP A 79 9.96 4.38 -10.34
C ASP A 79 10.45 5.76 -9.88
N ASP A 80 11.13 5.75 -8.76
CA ASP A 80 11.59 6.97 -8.09
C ASP A 80 13.00 7.39 -8.54
N ALA A 81 13.61 6.66 -9.47
CA ALA A 81 14.94 6.98 -9.96
C ALA A 81 14.98 8.34 -10.66
N LEU A 82 16.03 9.12 -10.37
CA LEU A 82 16.28 10.37 -11.06
C LEU A 82 16.39 10.13 -12.58
N PRO A 83 15.69 10.90 -13.42
CA PRO A 83 15.76 10.74 -14.87
C PRO A 83 17.18 10.82 -15.42
N GLU A 84 17.44 10.12 -16.54
CA GLU A 84 18.74 10.12 -17.17
C GLU A 84 19.22 11.55 -17.48
N GLY A 85 20.44 11.88 -17.07
CA GLY A 85 21.01 13.23 -17.20
C GLY A 85 20.64 14.20 -16.08
N GLY A 86 19.76 13.78 -15.16
CA GLY A 86 19.38 14.58 -14.00
C GLY A 86 20.53 14.78 -13.01
N ASP A 87 20.47 15.90 -12.28
CA ASP A 87 21.37 16.23 -11.17
C ASP A 87 20.62 16.10 -9.84
N HIS A 88 19.44 16.73 -9.73
CA HIS A 88 18.59 16.67 -8.54
C HIS A 88 17.12 17.00 -8.85
N TYR A 89 16.21 16.58 -7.95
CA TYR A 89 14.81 16.99 -7.98
C TYR A 89 14.67 18.43 -7.47
N ALA A 90 13.78 19.22 -8.07
CA ALA A 90 13.56 20.60 -7.69
C ALA A 90 12.10 21.02 -7.92
N CYS A 91 11.55 21.84 -7.03
CA CYS A 91 10.29 22.52 -7.25
C CYS A 91 10.52 23.68 -8.23
N LEU A 92 9.61 23.83 -9.20
CA LEU A 92 9.63 24.89 -10.22
C LEU A 92 8.44 25.82 -9.98
N ASP A 93 8.65 27.13 -10.12
CA ASP A 93 7.64 28.17 -9.79
C ASP A 93 6.34 28.08 -10.60
N ASP A 94 6.41 27.49 -11.81
CA ASP A 94 5.26 27.39 -12.72
C ASP A 94 4.32 26.22 -12.40
N TYR A 95 4.61 25.43 -11.35
CA TYR A 95 3.84 24.23 -11.01
C TYR A 95 3.25 24.28 -9.61
N LEU A 96 2.08 23.65 -9.46
CA LEU A 96 1.45 23.39 -8.15
C LEU A 96 1.88 22.01 -7.64
N TYR A 97 2.22 21.93 -6.35
CA TYR A 97 2.62 20.69 -5.65
C TYR A 97 1.61 20.39 -4.53
N PRO A 98 0.50 19.70 -4.84
CA PRO A 98 -0.61 19.56 -3.88
C PRO A 98 -0.23 18.75 -2.63
N ASN A 99 0.78 17.88 -2.72
CA ASN A 99 1.26 17.10 -1.58
C ASN A 99 1.96 17.94 -0.51
N HIS A 100 2.38 19.17 -0.80
CA HIS A 100 2.96 20.09 0.18
C HIS A 100 1.97 20.47 1.29
N GLU A 101 0.72 20.63 0.93
CA GLU A 101 -0.35 21.03 1.85
C GLU A 101 -1.20 19.82 2.28
N GLY A 102 -1.59 18.95 1.32
CA GLY A 102 -2.53 17.88 1.59
C GLY A 102 -3.80 18.38 2.24
N THR A 103 -4.29 17.72 3.28
CA THR A 103 -5.36 18.22 4.16
C THR A 103 -4.83 18.87 5.43
N ASP A 104 -3.53 19.06 5.50
CA ASP A 104 -2.84 19.72 6.62
C ASP A 104 -3.05 19.03 7.98
N PHE A 105 -3.04 17.70 7.97
CA PHE A 105 -3.15 16.90 9.19
C PHE A 105 -2.02 17.24 10.19
N TYR A 106 -0.87 17.68 9.71
CA TYR A 106 0.24 18.09 10.56
C TYR A 106 -0.18 19.14 11.61
N HIS A 107 -1.00 20.10 11.22
CA HIS A 107 -1.51 21.13 12.13
C HIS A 107 -2.86 20.77 12.76
N HIS A 108 -3.70 19.95 12.10
CA HIS A 108 -5.09 19.70 12.47
C HIS A 108 -5.37 18.30 13.05
N TYR A 109 -4.33 17.47 13.29
CA TYR A 109 -4.51 16.06 13.70
C TYR A 109 -5.43 15.84 14.91
N LYS A 110 -5.49 16.79 15.86
CA LYS A 110 -6.36 16.65 17.05
C LYS A 110 -7.85 16.77 16.69
N GLU A 111 -8.15 17.67 15.77
CA GLU A 111 -9.50 17.91 15.26
C GLU A 111 -9.95 16.72 14.41
N ASP A 112 -9.09 16.27 13.51
CA ASP A 112 -9.35 15.14 12.62
C ASP A 112 -9.53 13.83 13.40
N ILE A 113 -8.67 13.55 14.38
CA ILE A 113 -8.80 12.36 15.24
C ILE A 113 -10.09 12.39 16.05
N LYS A 114 -10.51 13.58 16.49
CA LYS A 114 -11.82 13.71 17.14
C LYS A 114 -12.97 13.37 16.20
N LEU A 115 -12.92 13.81 14.95
CA LEU A 115 -13.91 13.44 13.92
C LEU A 115 -13.91 11.91 13.68
N PHE A 116 -12.74 11.28 13.60
CA PHE A 116 -12.65 9.82 13.49
C PHE A 116 -13.30 9.11 14.69
N ALA A 117 -13.09 9.63 15.88
CA ALA A 117 -13.74 9.10 17.09
C ALA A 117 -15.27 9.27 17.05
N ASP A 118 -15.75 10.44 16.60
CA ASP A 118 -17.17 10.73 16.44
C ASP A 118 -17.82 9.83 15.36
N MET A 119 -17.09 9.44 14.31
CA MET A 119 -17.49 8.43 13.32
C MET A 119 -17.47 6.99 13.88
N GLY A 120 -16.90 6.77 15.04
CA GLY A 120 -16.85 5.46 15.69
C GLY A 120 -15.67 4.58 15.32
N PHE A 121 -14.59 5.12 14.75
CA PHE A 121 -13.38 4.38 14.43
C PHE A 121 -12.82 3.65 15.65
N LYS A 122 -12.35 2.42 15.41
CA LYS A 122 -11.61 1.58 16.36
C LYS A 122 -10.17 1.35 15.90
N MET A 123 -9.89 1.62 14.63
CA MET A 123 -8.55 1.57 14.05
C MET A 123 -8.37 2.74 13.08
N PHE A 124 -7.19 3.34 13.08
CA PHE A 124 -6.79 4.31 12.08
C PHE A 124 -5.47 3.89 11.45
N ARG A 125 -5.50 3.62 10.14
CA ARG A 125 -4.29 3.33 9.39
C ARG A 125 -3.70 4.61 8.84
N MET A 126 -2.42 4.83 9.12
CA MET A 126 -1.63 5.94 8.62
C MET A 126 -0.21 5.48 8.29
N SER A 127 0.54 6.25 7.55
CA SER A 127 1.99 6.03 7.43
C SER A 127 2.78 7.07 8.23
N ILE A 128 4.03 6.72 8.54
CA ILE A 128 5.04 7.66 9.04
C ILE A 128 5.87 8.11 7.84
N SER A 129 6.05 9.41 7.64
CA SER A 129 7.00 9.93 6.65
C SER A 129 8.43 9.64 7.12
N TRP A 130 9.15 8.80 6.35
CA TRP A 130 10.54 8.46 6.66
C TRP A 130 11.41 9.71 6.75
N SER A 131 11.24 10.65 5.82
CA SER A 131 12.00 11.90 5.79
C SER A 131 11.66 12.87 6.95
N ARG A 132 10.56 12.67 7.69
CA ARG A 132 10.28 13.41 8.92
C ARG A 132 11.08 12.87 10.10
N ILE A 133 11.42 11.59 10.08
CA ILE A 133 12.23 10.93 11.12
C ILE A 133 13.72 11.05 10.79
N TYR A 134 14.10 10.83 9.55
CA TYR A 134 15.46 10.94 9.03
C TYR A 134 15.43 11.75 7.73
N PRO A 135 15.66 13.07 7.78
CA PRO A 135 15.49 13.99 6.64
C PRO A 135 16.23 13.59 5.35
N LYS A 136 17.38 12.94 5.47
CA LYS A 136 18.15 12.38 4.35
C LYS A 136 18.19 10.84 4.35
N GLY A 137 17.70 10.20 5.40
CA GLY A 137 17.75 8.75 5.59
C GLY A 137 19.06 8.20 6.16
N ILE A 138 20.12 9.01 6.24
CA ILE A 138 21.48 8.59 6.62
C ILE A 138 21.96 9.14 7.96
N GLU A 139 21.25 10.09 8.58
CA GLU A 139 21.65 10.76 9.81
C GLU A 139 21.94 9.74 10.93
N GLU A 140 22.89 10.04 11.81
CA GLU A 140 23.20 9.21 12.97
C GLU A 140 22.08 9.22 14.02
N THR A 141 21.43 10.37 14.19
CA THR A 141 20.32 10.58 15.14
C THR A 141 19.05 11.02 14.41
N PRO A 142 17.87 10.57 14.87
CA PRO A 142 16.61 10.96 14.27
C PRO A 142 16.27 12.44 14.57
N ASN A 143 15.42 13.01 13.73
CA ASN A 143 14.83 14.31 13.95
C ASN A 143 13.82 14.26 15.10
N GLN A 144 14.16 14.93 16.20
CA GLN A 144 13.37 14.88 17.43
C GLN A 144 11.97 15.50 17.26
N GLU A 145 11.84 16.58 16.47
CA GLU A 145 10.54 17.21 16.23
C GLU A 145 9.59 16.24 15.49
N GLY A 146 10.10 15.48 14.51
CA GLY A 146 9.33 14.45 13.83
C GLY A 146 8.92 13.30 14.76
N ILE A 147 9.81 12.88 15.66
CA ILE A 147 9.50 11.86 16.67
C ILE A 147 8.36 12.32 17.58
N GLU A 148 8.42 13.54 18.11
CA GLU A 148 7.39 14.04 19.02
C GLU A 148 6.06 14.29 18.32
N PHE A 149 6.07 14.76 17.06
CA PHE A 149 4.83 14.90 16.28
C PHE A 149 4.05 13.59 16.24
N TYR A 150 4.66 12.49 15.77
CA TYR A 150 3.95 11.20 15.70
C TYR A 150 3.63 10.64 17.09
N ARG A 151 4.48 10.87 18.09
CA ARG A 151 4.18 10.48 19.46
C ARG A 151 2.88 11.14 19.96
N ASP A 152 2.67 12.40 19.66
CA ASP A 152 1.48 13.13 20.05
C ASP A 152 0.25 12.68 19.25
N VAL A 153 0.40 12.38 17.96
CA VAL A 153 -0.65 11.77 17.14
C VAL A 153 -1.10 10.43 17.74
N PHE A 154 -0.16 9.54 18.10
CA PHE A 154 -0.50 8.24 18.69
C PHE A 154 -1.13 8.36 20.08
N LYS A 155 -0.68 9.28 20.91
CA LYS A 155 -1.33 9.56 22.20
C LYS A 155 -2.76 10.08 22.01
N GLU A 156 -3.00 10.94 21.03
CA GLU A 156 -4.35 11.45 20.74
C GLU A 156 -5.28 10.33 20.25
N LEU A 157 -4.82 9.43 19.37
CA LEU A 157 -5.57 8.24 18.96
C LEU A 157 -5.92 7.35 20.16
N ARG A 158 -4.95 7.07 21.04
CA ARG A 158 -5.14 6.27 22.26
C ARG A 158 -6.15 6.89 23.23
N LYS A 159 -6.22 8.19 23.32
CA LYS A 159 -7.20 8.92 24.13
C LYS A 159 -8.65 8.58 23.76
N TYR A 160 -8.90 8.30 22.46
CA TYR A 160 -10.22 7.91 21.94
C TYR A 160 -10.39 6.39 21.78
N ASN A 161 -9.44 5.59 22.27
CA ASN A 161 -9.41 4.13 22.07
C ASN A 161 -9.41 3.73 20.57
N ILE A 162 -8.74 4.51 19.73
CA ILE A 162 -8.47 4.19 18.33
C ILE A 162 -7.10 3.53 18.27
N GLU A 163 -7.03 2.32 17.73
CA GLU A 163 -5.80 1.56 17.56
C GLU A 163 -5.04 2.09 16.32
N PRO A 164 -3.78 2.54 16.46
CA PRO A 164 -2.97 2.87 15.31
C PRO A 164 -2.55 1.60 14.55
N LEU A 165 -2.71 1.61 13.21
CA LEU A 165 -2.10 0.68 12.28
C LEU A 165 -1.12 1.48 11.43
N VAL A 166 0.19 1.26 11.61
CA VAL A 166 1.21 2.14 11.05
C VAL A 166 1.95 1.47 9.90
N THR A 167 1.86 2.07 8.72
CA THR A 167 2.70 1.72 7.56
C THR A 167 4.03 2.45 7.69
N ILE A 168 5.14 1.70 7.73
CA ILE A 168 6.48 2.26 7.92
C ILE A 168 6.98 2.94 6.65
N HIS A 169 6.78 2.33 5.47
CA HIS A 169 7.14 2.91 4.19
C HIS A 169 5.94 2.91 3.23
N HIS A 170 5.51 4.09 2.77
CA HIS A 170 4.39 4.29 1.86
C HIS A 170 4.77 5.19 0.70
N PHE A 171 5.72 4.73 -0.13
CA PHE A 171 6.23 5.41 -1.34
C PHE A 171 6.83 6.80 -1.09
N ASP A 172 7.35 7.08 0.09
CA ASP A 172 7.91 8.38 0.48
C ASP A 172 9.36 8.27 0.98
N THR A 173 10.20 7.64 0.16
CA THR A 173 11.65 7.56 0.40
C THR A 173 12.25 8.97 0.48
N PRO A 174 13.14 9.24 1.47
CA PRO A 174 13.90 10.50 1.50
C PRO A 174 14.64 10.75 0.18
N ILE A 175 14.44 11.93 -0.42
CA ILE A 175 14.93 12.21 -1.77
C ILE A 175 16.45 12.05 -1.90
N TYR A 176 17.19 12.37 -0.85
CA TYR A 176 18.64 12.19 -0.82
C TYR A 176 19.07 10.73 -1.07
N LEU A 177 18.31 9.76 -0.54
CA LEU A 177 18.58 8.35 -0.81
C LEU A 177 18.32 8.01 -2.27
N VAL A 178 17.23 8.51 -2.83
CA VAL A 178 16.87 8.30 -4.23
C VAL A 178 17.94 8.85 -5.17
N GLU A 179 18.35 10.11 -4.98
CA GLU A 179 19.35 10.78 -5.81
C GLU A 179 20.72 10.14 -5.72
N LYS A 180 21.11 9.68 -4.54
CA LYS A 180 22.46 9.19 -4.30
C LYS A 180 22.64 7.70 -4.53
N TYR A 181 21.65 6.90 -4.23
CA TYR A 181 21.75 5.43 -4.24
C TYR A 181 20.79 4.76 -5.25
N GLY A 182 19.91 5.54 -5.90
CA GLY A 182 18.85 5.02 -6.76
C GLY A 182 17.81 4.22 -5.96
N ASP A 183 16.53 4.43 -6.18
CA ASP A 183 15.47 3.83 -5.37
C ASP A 183 15.61 2.30 -5.23
N TRP A 184 15.88 1.80 -4.04
CA TRP A 184 16.05 0.37 -3.69
C TRP A 184 16.95 -0.44 -4.66
N GLN A 185 17.83 0.21 -5.44
CA GLN A 185 18.77 -0.45 -6.34
C GLN A 185 20.10 -0.77 -5.66
N ASP A 186 20.38 -0.10 -4.56
CA ASP A 186 21.57 -0.34 -3.73
C ASP A 186 21.19 -1.14 -2.48
N ARG A 187 21.92 -2.21 -2.22
CA ARG A 187 21.71 -3.08 -1.05
C ARG A 187 21.80 -2.34 0.29
N GLN A 188 22.48 -1.19 0.35
CA GLN A 188 22.56 -0.35 1.55
C GLN A 188 21.19 0.14 2.04
N TYR A 189 20.18 0.20 1.18
CA TYR A 189 18.81 0.54 1.59
C TYR A 189 18.28 -0.36 2.69
N ILE A 190 18.67 -1.62 2.72
CA ILE A 190 18.28 -2.56 3.77
C ILE A 190 18.69 -2.01 5.15
N GLU A 191 19.92 -1.53 5.29
CA GLU A 191 20.43 -1.02 6.57
C GLU A 191 19.83 0.35 6.93
N PHE A 192 19.61 1.23 5.94
CA PHE A 192 18.92 2.50 6.16
C PHE A 192 17.50 2.28 6.68
N PHE A 193 16.76 1.38 6.04
CA PHE A 193 15.40 1.04 6.43
C PHE A 193 15.34 0.36 7.81
N VAL A 194 16.21 -0.60 8.09
CA VAL A 194 16.26 -1.29 9.40
C VAL A 194 16.58 -0.32 10.54
N LYS A 195 17.49 0.64 10.31
CA LYS A 195 17.78 1.71 11.27
C LYS A 195 16.54 2.57 11.54
N TYR A 196 15.81 2.95 10.50
CA TYR A 196 14.55 3.67 10.63
C TYR A 196 13.50 2.86 11.40
N CYS A 197 13.32 1.58 11.06
CA CYS A 197 12.44 0.67 11.80
C CYS A 197 12.80 0.56 13.27
N LYS A 198 14.10 0.44 13.60
CA LYS A 198 14.58 0.41 15.00
C LYS A 198 14.11 1.63 15.78
N THR A 199 14.23 2.79 15.17
CA THR A 199 13.83 4.05 15.80
C THR A 199 12.33 4.06 16.07
N VAL A 200 11.49 3.83 15.06
CA VAL A 200 10.03 3.92 15.22
C VAL A 200 9.47 2.85 16.16
N PHE A 201 10.01 1.62 16.14
CA PHE A 201 9.61 0.59 17.11
C PHE A 201 10.02 0.95 18.55
N THR A 202 11.17 1.57 18.72
CA THR A 202 11.66 1.96 20.06
C THR A 202 10.87 3.14 20.60
N GLU A 203 10.71 4.20 19.80
CA GLU A 203 10.11 5.46 20.23
C GLU A 203 8.60 5.35 20.46
N TYR A 204 7.93 4.45 19.76
CA TYR A 204 6.47 4.27 19.86
C TYR A 204 6.06 2.97 20.55
N LYS A 205 6.99 2.31 21.25
CA LYS A 205 6.70 1.14 22.08
C LYS A 205 5.58 1.44 23.07
N GLY A 206 4.55 0.56 23.10
CA GLY A 206 3.36 0.71 23.93
C GLY A 206 2.32 1.73 23.43
N LEU A 207 2.65 2.51 22.38
CA LEU A 207 1.69 3.38 21.68
C LEU A 207 1.16 2.74 20.41
N VAL A 208 1.99 2.03 19.67
CA VAL A 208 1.64 1.34 18.43
C VAL A 208 1.92 -0.15 18.58
N LYS A 209 0.95 -0.99 18.23
CA LYS A 209 1.04 -2.44 18.26
C LYS A 209 1.06 -3.05 16.85
N TYR A 210 0.35 -2.44 15.90
CA TYR A 210 0.16 -2.98 14.56
C TYR A 210 0.98 -2.18 13.55
N TRP A 211 1.80 -2.91 12.78
CA TRP A 211 2.75 -2.33 11.83
C TRP A 211 2.69 -3.02 10.48
N LEU A 212 2.88 -2.26 9.40
CA LEU A 212 3.06 -2.76 8.04
C LEU A 212 4.41 -2.26 7.52
N THR A 213 5.23 -3.14 6.98
CA THR A 213 6.60 -2.77 6.56
C THR A 213 6.60 -1.89 5.33
N PHE A 214 5.96 -2.34 4.26
CA PHE A 214 5.85 -1.64 2.98
C PHE A 214 4.40 -1.59 2.53
N ASN A 215 3.99 -0.47 1.96
CA ASN A 215 2.70 -0.38 1.27
C ASN A 215 2.78 -1.05 -0.09
N GLU A 216 1.79 -1.91 -0.40
CA GLU A 216 1.60 -2.53 -1.71
C GLU A 216 2.91 -2.99 -2.38
N ILE A 217 3.72 -3.74 -1.65
CA ILE A 217 5.07 -4.14 -2.07
C ILE A 217 5.10 -4.82 -3.45
N ASN A 218 4.02 -5.51 -3.84
CA ASN A 218 3.87 -6.17 -5.13
C ASN A 218 3.69 -5.19 -6.30
N ASN A 219 3.39 -3.91 -6.04
CA ASN A 219 3.27 -2.92 -7.11
C ASN A 219 4.60 -2.69 -7.83
N THR A 220 5.72 -3.00 -7.21
CA THR A 220 7.03 -3.02 -7.89
C THR A 220 7.03 -3.92 -9.14
N LEU A 221 6.23 -5.00 -9.17
CA LEU A 221 6.02 -5.85 -10.38
C LEU A 221 4.77 -5.45 -11.16
N ASN A 222 3.68 -5.11 -10.48
CA ASN A 222 2.39 -4.85 -11.13
C ASN A 222 2.46 -3.67 -12.11
N VAL A 223 3.28 -2.67 -11.82
CA VAL A 223 3.49 -1.49 -12.69
C VAL A 223 4.00 -1.88 -14.07
N ILE A 224 4.87 -2.87 -14.16
CA ILE A 224 5.34 -3.40 -15.46
C ILE A 224 4.14 -3.88 -16.28
N ASN A 225 3.26 -4.63 -15.66
CA ASN A 225 2.12 -5.25 -16.32
C ASN A 225 1.01 -4.23 -16.65
N MET A 226 0.87 -3.16 -15.85
CA MET A 226 -0.13 -2.12 -16.09
C MET A 226 0.29 -1.06 -17.10
N PHE A 227 1.57 -0.69 -17.15
CA PHE A 227 2.04 0.47 -17.91
C PHE A 227 3.18 0.14 -18.90
N GLY A 228 3.69 -1.09 -18.87
CA GLY A 228 4.95 -1.47 -19.49
C GLY A 228 4.86 -1.98 -20.91
N ASN A 229 4.37 -1.18 -21.87
CA ASN A 229 4.69 -1.44 -23.26
C ASN A 229 6.19 -1.19 -23.46
N GLY A 230 6.99 -2.27 -23.50
CA GLY A 230 8.43 -2.21 -23.81
C GLY A 230 9.38 -2.48 -22.66
N THR A 231 8.91 -3.05 -21.55
CA THR A 231 9.76 -3.47 -20.44
C THR A 231 10.73 -4.55 -20.87
N THR A 232 12.01 -4.32 -20.62
CA THR A 232 13.08 -5.27 -20.95
C THR A 232 13.31 -6.29 -19.86
N ASN A 233 14.00 -7.39 -20.17
CA ASN A 233 14.45 -8.36 -19.15
C ASN A 233 15.35 -7.71 -18.09
N GLU A 234 16.10 -6.66 -18.44
CA GLU A 234 16.94 -5.91 -17.49
C GLU A 234 16.07 -5.10 -16.52
N ASP A 235 15.00 -4.48 -16.99
CA ASP A 235 14.05 -3.78 -16.12
C ASP A 235 13.38 -4.75 -15.14
N TYR A 236 13.01 -5.95 -15.62
CA TYR A 236 12.47 -7.00 -14.77
C TYR A 236 13.47 -7.44 -13.69
N LYS A 237 14.73 -7.67 -14.08
CA LYS A 237 15.80 -8.01 -13.15
C LYS A 237 15.99 -6.92 -12.09
N LYS A 238 16.05 -5.65 -12.50
CA LYS A 238 16.16 -4.50 -11.63
C LYS A 238 15.04 -4.49 -10.58
N ARG A 239 13.79 -4.69 -11.00
CA ARG A 239 12.62 -4.70 -10.10
C ARG A 239 12.57 -5.90 -9.16
N LEU A 240 12.95 -7.09 -9.63
CA LEU A 240 13.05 -8.26 -8.77
C LEU A 240 14.20 -8.14 -7.75
N THR A 241 15.30 -7.48 -8.12
CA THR A 241 16.40 -7.17 -7.17
C THR A 241 15.93 -6.15 -6.13
N HIS A 242 15.25 -5.10 -6.53
CA HIS A 242 14.59 -4.13 -5.65
C HIS A 242 13.66 -4.85 -4.64
N LEU A 243 12.75 -5.70 -5.13
CA LEU A 243 11.88 -6.52 -4.28
C LEU A 243 12.65 -7.41 -3.33
N HIS A 244 13.72 -8.05 -3.79
CA HIS A 244 14.54 -8.87 -2.91
C HIS A 244 15.09 -8.07 -1.72
N TYR A 245 15.60 -6.86 -1.97
CA TYR A 245 16.09 -6.00 -0.89
C TYR A 245 14.97 -5.56 0.06
N GLN A 246 13.80 -5.26 -0.46
CA GLN A 246 12.63 -4.95 0.36
C GLN A 246 12.15 -6.16 1.19
N PHE A 247 12.18 -7.38 0.65
CA PHE A 247 11.85 -8.58 1.41
C PHE A 247 12.83 -8.82 2.55
N VAL A 248 14.13 -8.68 2.31
CA VAL A 248 15.16 -8.81 3.35
C VAL A 248 15.00 -7.73 4.40
N ALA A 249 14.77 -6.49 4.01
CA ALA A 249 14.52 -5.36 4.91
C ALA A 249 13.27 -5.60 5.77
N SER A 250 12.17 -6.06 5.15
CA SER A 250 10.93 -6.43 5.85
C SER A 250 11.16 -7.53 6.88
N ALA A 251 11.84 -8.60 6.49
CA ALA A 251 12.12 -9.72 7.41
C ALA A 251 13.03 -9.31 8.58
N LYS A 252 14.05 -8.49 8.34
CA LYS A 252 14.87 -7.89 9.41
C LYS A 252 14.03 -7.00 10.33
N ALA A 253 13.11 -6.21 9.77
CA ALA A 253 12.21 -5.34 10.55
C ALA A 253 11.25 -6.15 11.42
N VAL A 254 10.69 -7.27 10.92
CA VAL A 254 9.83 -8.17 11.71
C VAL A 254 10.59 -8.72 12.91
N LYS A 255 11.77 -9.28 12.70
CA LYS A 255 12.62 -9.80 13.80
C LYS A 255 12.92 -8.73 14.83
N LEU A 256 13.41 -7.59 14.38
CA LEU A 256 13.76 -6.45 15.23
C LEU A 256 12.56 -5.92 16.01
N GLY A 257 11.41 -5.81 15.37
CA GLY A 257 10.17 -5.35 16.01
C GLY A 257 9.73 -6.27 17.15
N HIS A 258 9.84 -7.59 16.98
CA HIS A 258 9.56 -8.57 18.05
C HIS A 258 10.62 -8.58 19.16
N GLU A 259 11.90 -8.33 18.83
CA GLU A 259 12.98 -8.17 19.84
C GLU A 259 12.75 -6.93 20.71
N ILE A 260 12.31 -5.80 20.12
CA ILE A 260 12.04 -4.55 20.84
C ILE A 260 10.76 -4.67 21.69
N ASP A 261 9.71 -5.23 21.10
CA ASP A 261 8.43 -5.47 21.78
C ASP A 261 7.75 -6.74 21.24
N PRO A 262 7.68 -7.82 22.05
CA PRO A 262 7.01 -9.06 21.65
C PRO A 262 5.50 -8.94 21.38
N GLU A 263 4.87 -7.84 21.82
CA GLU A 263 3.44 -7.57 21.55
C GLU A 263 3.21 -6.98 20.14
N ASN A 264 4.25 -6.54 19.45
CA ASN A 264 4.13 -6.04 18.09
C ASN A 264 3.54 -7.11 17.16
N LYS A 265 2.65 -6.67 16.28
CA LYS A 265 2.06 -7.44 15.18
C LYS A 265 2.46 -6.77 13.89
N ILE A 266 3.30 -7.44 13.11
CA ILE A 266 3.92 -6.87 11.91
C ILE A 266 3.44 -7.65 10.69
N GLY A 267 2.76 -6.96 9.77
CA GLY A 267 2.17 -7.56 8.58
C GLY A 267 2.88 -7.19 7.28
N CYS A 268 2.64 -8.00 6.26
CA CYS A 268 2.81 -7.57 4.88
C CYS A 268 1.61 -6.74 4.43
N MET A 269 1.78 -5.93 3.40
CA MET A 269 0.69 -5.23 2.74
C MET A 269 0.86 -5.31 1.24
N LEU A 270 -0.13 -5.90 0.55
CA LEU A 270 -0.13 -6.11 -0.88
C LEU A 270 -1.25 -5.31 -1.56
N GLY A 271 -0.99 -4.80 -2.75
CA GLY A 271 -2.01 -4.31 -3.66
C GLY A 271 -2.88 -5.47 -4.17
N GLY A 272 -4.19 -5.32 -4.11
CA GLY A 272 -5.15 -6.36 -4.50
C GLY A 272 -5.23 -6.56 -6.00
N ALA A 273 -4.27 -7.26 -6.59
CA ALA A 273 -4.21 -7.61 -7.99
C ALA A 273 -4.99 -8.92 -8.29
N ILE A 274 -6.27 -8.94 -7.92
CA ILE A 274 -7.13 -10.14 -8.09
C ILE A 274 -7.65 -10.20 -9.53
N THR A 275 -7.41 -11.35 -10.18
CA THR A 275 -7.86 -11.57 -11.55
C THR A 275 -8.72 -12.82 -11.71
N TYR A 276 -9.56 -12.80 -12.76
CA TYR A 276 -10.34 -13.95 -13.21
C TYR A 276 -9.94 -14.37 -14.63
N PRO A 277 -10.06 -15.66 -14.99
CA PRO A 277 -10.05 -16.06 -16.39
C PRO A 277 -11.28 -15.48 -17.07
N HIS A 278 -11.11 -14.82 -18.22
CA HIS A 278 -12.24 -14.23 -18.95
C HIS A 278 -13.18 -15.29 -19.51
N THR A 279 -12.64 -16.45 -19.87
CA THR A 279 -13.40 -17.61 -20.34
C THR A 279 -13.04 -18.88 -19.57
N CYS A 280 -13.82 -19.94 -19.74
CA CYS A 280 -13.49 -21.27 -19.22
C CYS A 280 -12.48 -22.05 -20.09
N ASP A 281 -11.86 -21.44 -21.11
CA ASP A 281 -10.74 -22.06 -21.84
C ASP A 281 -9.63 -22.41 -20.86
N PRO A 282 -9.13 -23.66 -20.82
CA PRO A 282 -8.02 -24.04 -19.97
C PRO A 282 -6.77 -23.14 -20.10
N LYS A 283 -6.58 -22.51 -21.25
CA LYS A 283 -5.49 -21.54 -21.44
C LYS A 283 -5.71 -20.25 -20.65
N ASP A 284 -6.94 -19.73 -20.62
CA ASP A 284 -7.29 -18.56 -19.81
C ASP A 284 -7.19 -18.87 -18.31
N VAL A 285 -7.63 -20.08 -17.91
CA VAL A 285 -7.53 -20.54 -16.52
C VAL A 285 -6.05 -20.62 -16.08
N LEU A 286 -5.18 -21.17 -16.95
CA LEU A 286 -3.74 -21.25 -16.65
C LEU A 286 -3.08 -19.86 -16.66
N LEU A 287 -3.43 -19.01 -17.60
CA LEU A 287 -2.96 -17.62 -17.65
C LEU A 287 -3.34 -16.88 -16.36
N ASN A 288 -4.60 -17.02 -15.91
CA ASN A 288 -5.04 -16.39 -14.66
C ASN A 288 -4.24 -16.87 -13.44
N GLN A 289 -3.98 -18.17 -13.35
CA GLN A 289 -3.12 -18.70 -12.29
C GLN A 289 -1.73 -18.07 -12.34
N GLN A 290 -1.09 -18.01 -13.50
CA GLN A 290 0.26 -17.46 -13.68
C GLN A 290 0.30 -15.95 -13.40
N THR A 291 -0.71 -15.20 -13.80
CA THR A 291 -0.86 -13.77 -13.47
C THR A 291 -0.97 -13.56 -11.98
N MET A 292 -1.78 -14.35 -11.28
CA MET A 292 -1.88 -14.28 -9.82
C MET A 292 -0.57 -14.70 -9.13
N GLU A 293 0.14 -15.71 -9.66
CA GLU A 293 1.44 -16.13 -9.15
C GLU A 293 2.45 -14.98 -9.20
N GLU A 294 2.51 -14.25 -10.30
CA GLU A 294 3.46 -13.16 -10.53
C GLU A 294 3.07 -11.90 -9.76
N ASN A 295 1.83 -11.45 -9.91
CA ASN A 295 1.41 -10.15 -9.41
C ASN A 295 1.05 -10.13 -7.92
N PHE A 296 0.80 -11.29 -7.30
CA PHE A 296 0.29 -11.35 -5.95
C PHE A 296 0.99 -12.40 -5.08
N TRP A 297 0.95 -13.68 -5.49
CA TRP A 297 1.45 -14.77 -4.65
C TRP A 297 2.97 -14.75 -4.48
N TYR A 298 3.74 -14.24 -5.44
CA TYR A 298 5.19 -14.13 -5.33
C TYR A 298 5.60 -13.36 -4.07
N CYS A 299 5.05 -12.18 -3.88
CA CYS A 299 5.34 -11.34 -2.71
C CYS A 299 4.74 -11.91 -1.42
N GLY A 300 3.48 -12.39 -1.49
CA GLY A 300 2.82 -12.97 -0.33
C GLY A 300 3.53 -14.21 0.21
N ASP A 301 3.98 -15.11 -0.66
CA ASP A 301 4.69 -16.33 -0.27
C ASP A 301 6.04 -16.02 0.40
N VAL A 302 6.81 -15.09 -0.17
CA VAL A 302 8.11 -14.72 0.44
C VAL A 302 7.92 -14.15 1.83
N GLN A 303 6.94 -13.28 2.04
CA GLN A 303 6.73 -12.64 3.35
C GLN A 303 6.04 -13.55 4.37
N CYS A 304 5.15 -14.45 3.93
CA CYS A 304 4.40 -15.34 4.83
C CYS A 304 5.10 -16.67 5.09
N PHE A 305 5.82 -17.23 4.12
CA PHE A 305 6.53 -18.50 4.27
C PHE A 305 8.05 -18.34 4.48
N GLY A 306 8.59 -17.16 4.27
CA GLY A 306 10.01 -16.86 4.39
C GLY A 306 10.88 -17.55 3.34
N ALA A 307 10.30 -17.86 2.18
CA ALA A 307 10.99 -18.54 1.10
C ALA A 307 10.37 -18.19 -0.26
N TYR A 308 11.19 -18.18 -1.30
CA TYR A 308 10.70 -18.03 -2.66
C TYR A 308 9.80 -19.19 -3.06
N PRO A 309 8.65 -18.91 -3.69
CA PRO A 309 7.75 -19.97 -4.15
C PRO A 309 8.38 -20.81 -5.27
N PRO A 310 7.93 -22.08 -5.44
CA PRO A 310 8.47 -22.94 -6.50
C PRO A 310 8.36 -22.35 -7.90
N PHE A 311 7.31 -21.58 -8.19
CA PHE A 311 7.07 -20.93 -9.48
C PHE A 311 7.98 -19.71 -9.74
N ALA A 312 8.70 -19.19 -8.74
CA ALA A 312 9.68 -18.13 -8.94
C ALA A 312 10.71 -18.50 -10.02
N LYS A 313 11.12 -19.78 -10.07
CA LYS A 313 12.05 -20.28 -11.10
C LYS A 313 11.51 -20.13 -12.53
N ARG A 314 10.17 -20.26 -12.71
CA ARG A 314 9.52 -20.04 -14.00
C ARG A 314 9.65 -18.56 -14.39
N ILE A 315 9.27 -17.64 -13.49
CA ILE A 315 9.35 -16.19 -13.71
C ILE A 315 10.79 -15.77 -14.05
N TRP A 316 11.76 -16.21 -13.27
CA TRP A 316 13.18 -15.89 -13.53
C TRP A 316 13.66 -16.40 -14.89
N LYS A 317 13.26 -17.61 -15.27
CA LYS A 317 13.61 -18.20 -16.57
C LYS A 317 12.96 -17.46 -17.74
N GLU A 318 11.70 -17.07 -17.63
CA GLU A 318 10.95 -16.33 -18.66
C GLU A 318 11.59 -14.98 -18.96
N HIS A 319 12.19 -14.33 -17.96
CA HIS A 319 12.89 -13.04 -18.07
C HIS A 319 14.42 -13.18 -18.17
N ASN A 320 14.95 -14.38 -18.41
CA ASN A 320 16.41 -14.66 -18.52
C ASN A 320 17.21 -14.18 -17.28
N ILE A 321 16.63 -14.21 -16.11
CA ILE A 321 17.27 -13.78 -14.87
C ILE A 321 18.05 -14.95 -14.28
N ILE A 322 19.36 -14.78 -14.13
CA ILE A 322 20.28 -15.78 -13.61
C ILE A 322 20.85 -15.44 -12.23
N ASP A 323 20.75 -14.17 -11.84
CA ASP A 323 21.26 -13.66 -10.56
C ASP A 323 20.44 -12.45 -10.10
N LEU A 324 20.01 -12.48 -8.83
CA LEU A 324 19.25 -11.43 -8.12
C LEU A 324 19.98 -10.94 -6.87
N ASP A 325 21.27 -11.17 -6.73
CA ASP A 325 22.07 -10.84 -5.53
C ASP A 325 21.51 -11.47 -4.24
N ILE A 326 20.96 -12.68 -4.34
CA ILE A 326 20.41 -13.44 -3.20
C ILE A 326 21.53 -14.20 -2.49
N THR A 327 21.75 -13.92 -1.21
CA THR A 327 22.74 -14.61 -0.40
C THR A 327 22.11 -15.70 0.49
N GLU A 328 22.93 -16.64 0.99
CA GLU A 328 22.46 -17.64 1.97
C GLU A 328 21.96 -17.00 3.27
N GLU A 329 22.58 -15.89 3.70
CA GLU A 329 22.14 -15.15 4.88
C GLU A 329 20.78 -14.48 4.64
N ASP A 330 20.50 -13.97 3.44
CA ASP A 330 19.19 -13.45 3.09
C ASP A 330 18.11 -14.51 3.23
N LEU A 331 18.34 -15.72 2.69
CA LEU A 331 17.39 -16.82 2.78
C LEU A 331 17.11 -17.23 4.23
N LYS A 332 18.12 -17.15 5.10
CA LYS A 332 17.96 -17.42 6.53
C LYS A 332 17.13 -16.30 7.19
N VAL A 333 17.45 -15.04 6.89
CA VAL A 333 16.72 -13.87 7.40
C VAL A 333 15.25 -13.91 6.99
N LEU A 334 14.96 -14.19 5.72
CA LEU A 334 13.58 -14.35 5.24
C LEU A 334 12.80 -15.39 6.03
N LYS A 335 13.40 -16.56 6.26
CA LYS A 335 12.78 -17.65 7.02
C LYS A 335 12.49 -17.30 8.48
N GLU A 336 13.35 -16.51 9.11
CA GLU A 336 13.22 -16.10 10.50
C GLU A 336 12.31 -14.89 10.71
N GLY A 337 12.09 -14.08 9.67
CA GLY A 337 11.34 -12.82 9.71
C GLY A 337 9.99 -12.86 8.98
N VAL A 338 9.25 -13.97 9.10
CA VAL A 338 7.90 -14.10 8.55
C VAL A 338 6.91 -13.20 9.28
N VAL A 339 5.92 -12.70 8.55
CA VAL A 339 4.92 -11.76 9.08
C VAL A 339 3.88 -12.41 9.97
N ASP A 340 3.29 -11.64 10.91
CA ASP A 340 2.22 -12.11 11.82
C ASP A 340 0.84 -12.14 11.18
N MET A 341 0.61 -11.30 10.17
CA MET A 341 -0.69 -11.10 9.53
C MET A 341 -0.51 -10.74 8.06
N PHE A 342 -1.50 -11.08 7.26
CA PHE A 342 -1.58 -10.68 5.86
C PHE A 342 -2.55 -9.51 5.72
N THR A 343 -2.10 -8.43 5.10
CA THR A 343 -2.97 -7.29 4.81
C THR A 343 -2.92 -6.91 3.33
N TYR A 344 -4.01 -6.37 2.82
CA TYR A 344 -4.05 -5.95 1.42
C TYR A 344 -5.09 -4.84 1.17
N SER A 345 -4.90 -4.13 0.06
CA SER A 345 -5.91 -3.24 -0.52
C SER A 345 -6.84 -4.02 -1.44
N TYR A 346 -8.12 -3.63 -1.48
CA TYR A 346 -9.08 -4.18 -2.43
C TYR A 346 -9.93 -3.07 -3.00
N TYR A 347 -9.87 -2.87 -4.30
CA TYR A 347 -10.68 -1.87 -5.00
C TYR A 347 -11.52 -2.47 -6.11
N MET A 348 -10.94 -3.40 -6.87
CA MET A 348 -11.56 -4.00 -8.05
C MET A 348 -10.90 -5.34 -8.39
N THR A 349 -11.53 -6.06 -9.32
CA THR A 349 -10.96 -7.24 -9.99
C THR A 349 -10.73 -6.94 -11.46
N ASN A 350 -9.84 -7.70 -12.09
CA ASN A 350 -9.57 -7.66 -13.52
C ASN A 350 -9.76 -9.03 -14.17
N ASN A 351 -9.88 -9.07 -15.49
CA ASN A 351 -9.90 -10.31 -16.25
C ASN A 351 -8.63 -10.46 -17.09
N VAL A 352 -8.24 -11.71 -17.33
CA VAL A 352 -7.19 -12.07 -18.29
C VAL A 352 -7.68 -13.07 -19.32
N THR A 353 -7.19 -12.99 -20.56
CA THR A 353 -7.55 -13.92 -21.63
C THR A 353 -6.40 -14.11 -22.61
N THR A 354 -6.37 -15.27 -23.25
CA THR A 354 -5.51 -15.61 -24.39
C THR A 354 -6.19 -15.31 -25.74
N HIS A 355 -7.43 -14.85 -25.71
CA HIS A 355 -8.21 -14.51 -26.89
C HIS A 355 -8.14 -13.02 -27.21
N GLU A 356 -8.22 -12.66 -28.48
CA GLU A 356 -8.43 -11.27 -28.88
C GLU A 356 -9.82 -10.79 -28.41
N THR A 357 -9.89 -9.59 -27.83
CA THR A 357 -11.15 -8.99 -27.39
C THR A 357 -11.11 -7.47 -27.55
N GLU A 358 -12.25 -6.89 -27.91
CA GLU A 358 -12.47 -5.44 -27.94
C GLU A 358 -13.05 -4.94 -26.59
N ASP A 359 -13.47 -5.85 -25.72
CA ASP A 359 -14.02 -5.52 -24.40
C ASP A 359 -12.92 -5.08 -23.43
N THR A 360 -12.48 -3.84 -23.56
CA THR A 360 -11.43 -3.25 -22.70
C THR A 360 -12.00 -2.19 -21.76
N VAL A 361 -11.33 -1.99 -20.64
CA VAL A 361 -11.59 -0.92 -19.68
C VAL A 361 -10.38 0.00 -19.63
N GLN A 362 -10.62 1.31 -19.59
CA GLN A 362 -9.63 2.33 -19.32
C GLN A 362 -10.19 3.33 -18.31
N GLY A 363 -9.37 3.72 -17.33
CA GLY A 363 -9.74 4.66 -16.29
C GLY A 363 -8.58 5.03 -15.39
N ASN A 364 -8.87 5.70 -14.28
CA ASN A 364 -7.85 6.05 -13.30
C ASN A 364 -7.40 4.76 -12.58
N PHE A 365 -6.15 4.34 -12.79
CA PHE A 365 -5.61 3.03 -12.36
C PHE A 365 -6.42 1.80 -12.83
N ALA A 366 -7.27 1.96 -13.84
CA ALA A 366 -8.03 0.87 -14.43
C ALA A 366 -7.59 0.65 -15.88
N ALA A 367 -6.98 -0.48 -16.14
CA ALA A 367 -6.68 -0.97 -17.49
C ALA A 367 -6.84 -2.49 -17.49
N GLY A 368 -7.47 -3.03 -18.54
CA GLY A 368 -7.65 -4.47 -18.63
C GLY A 368 -8.87 -4.88 -19.47
N ILE A 369 -9.32 -6.10 -19.24
CA ILE A 369 -10.46 -6.70 -19.94
C ILE A 369 -11.71 -6.54 -19.08
N ARG A 370 -12.77 -6.03 -19.70
CA ARG A 370 -14.06 -5.82 -19.03
C ARG A 370 -14.71 -7.16 -18.67
N ASN A 371 -15.14 -7.29 -17.42
CA ASN A 371 -15.95 -8.41 -16.99
C ASN A 371 -17.41 -8.17 -17.40
N PRO A 372 -18.03 -9.02 -18.23
CA PRO A 372 -19.39 -8.80 -18.73
C PRO A 372 -20.48 -8.92 -17.65
N TYR A 373 -20.15 -9.45 -16.48
CA TYR A 373 -21.07 -9.69 -15.37
C TYR A 373 -21.00 -8.62 -14.27
N LEU A 374 -20.11 -7.64 -14.39
CA LEU A 374 -19.91 -6.59 -13.39
C LEU A 374 -20.35 -5.22 -13.91
N THR A 375 -20.77 -4.37 -13.01
CA THR A 375 -20.93 -2.92 -13.25
C THR A 375 -19.62 -2.20 -12.96
N TYR A 376 -19.52 -0.96 -13.46
CA TYR A 376 -18.30 -0.16 -13.36
C TYR A 376 -18.61 1.23 -12.84
N SER A 377 -17.71 1.79 -12.03
CA SER A 377 -17.79 3.18 -11.60
C SER A 377 -17.45 4.14 -12.74
N ASP A 378 -17.68 5.44 -12.53
CA ASP A 378 -17.28 6.51 -13.45
C ASP A 378 -15.77 6.55 -13.72
N TRP A 379 -14.96 5.96 -12.83
CA TRP A 379 -13.52 5.83 -13.00
C TRP A 379 -13.09 4.56 -13.73
N GLY A 380 -14.05 3.74 -14.17
CA GLY A 380 -13.80 2.47 -14.85
C GLY A 380 -13.45 1.32 -13.91
N TRP A 381 -13.71 1.44 -12.61
CA TRP A 381 -13.43 0.38 -11.63
C TRP A 381 -14.57 -0.63 -11.58
N ALA A 382 -14.23 -1.91 -11.64
CA ALA A 382 -15.21 -2.98 -11.50
C ALA A 382 -15.78 -3.02 -10.07
N LEU A 383 -17.09 -2.99 -9.93
CA LEU A 383 -17.79 -3.09 -8.64
C LEU A 383 -18.00 -4.57 -8.33
N ASP A 384 -17.13 -5.17 -7.53
CA ASP A 384 -17.09 -6.62 -7.31
C ASP A 384 -16.97 -7.01 -5.82
N PRO A 385 -18.07 -6.97 -5.07
CA PRO A 385 -18.07 -7.42 -3.68
C PRO A 385 -17.78 -8.93 -3.54
N LEU A 386 -18.21 -9.77 -4.51
CA LEU A 386 -17.91 -11.21 -4.47
C LEU A 386 -16.42 -11.49 -4.68
N GLY A 387 -15.73 -10.64 -5.44
CA GLY A 387 -14.28 -10.71 -5.60
C GLY A 387 -13.54 -10.47 -4.28
N LEU A 388 -14.08 -9.60 -3.42
CA LEU A 388 -13.55 -9.41 -2.06
C LEU A 388 -13.70 -10.68 -1.22
N GLN A 389 -14.90 -11.31 -1.20
CA GLN A 389 -15.09 -12.58 -0.51
C GLN A 389 -14.16 -13.66 -1.04
N TYR A 390 -14.11 -13.82 -2.36
CA TYR A 390 -13.24 -14.80 -3.04
C TYR A 390 -11.76 -14.60 -2.67
N SER A 391 -11.27 -13.35 -2.70
CA SER A 391 -9.89 -13.06 -2.35
C SER A 391 -9.56 -13.38 -0.90
N LEU A 392 -10.45 -12.99 0.04
CA LEU A 392 -10.28 -13.28 1.47
C LEU A 392 -10.20 -14.78 1.73
N GLU A 393 -11.09 -15.57 1.16
CA GLU A 393 -11.10 -17.02 1.32
C GLU A 393 -9.85 -17.66 0.69
N LYS A 394 -9.41 -17.21 -0.50
CA LYS A 394 -8.19 -17.69 -1.16
C LYS A 394 -6.92 -17.36 -0.38
N ILE A 395 -6.80 -16.14 0.12
CA ILE A 395 -5.65 -15.71 0.92
C ILE A 395 -5.60 -16.51 2.21
N TYR A 396 -6.73 -16.63 2.90
CA TYR A 396 -6.79 -17.37 4.15
C TYR A 396 -6.52 -18.87 3.95
N ASP A 397 -7.04 -19.49 2.89
CA ASP A 397 -6.75 -20.87 2.55
C ASP A 397 -5.27 -21.13 2.33
N ARG A 398 -4.54 -20.15 1.77
CA ARG A 398 -3.11 -20.28 1.50
C ARG A 398 -2.26 -20.09 2.75
N TYR A 399 -2.51 -19.05 3.53
CA TYR A 399 -1.59 -18.61 4.59
C TYR A 399 -2.02 -19.00 6.01
N ARG A 400 -3.32 -19.10 6.29
CA ARG A 400 -3.88 -19.44 7.61
C ARG A 400 -3.39 -18.56 8.75
N ILE A 401 -3.15 -17.27 8.48
CA ILE A 401 -2.81 -16.23 9.44
C ILE A 401 -3.91 -15.15 9.45
N PRO A 402 -4.02 -14.32 10.49
CA PRO A 402 -5.03 -13.24 10.52
C PRO A 402 -4.95 -12.33 9.29
N LEU A 403 -6.09 -11.91 8.78
CA LEU A 403 -6.21 -11.00 7.64
C LEU A 403 -6.73 -9.63 8.06
N MET A 404 -6.31 -8.57 7.33
CA MET A 404 -6.94 -7.25 7.35
C MET A 404 -7.15 -6.75 5.92
N VAL A 405 -8.31 -6.16 5.64
CA VAL A 405 -8.49 -5.30 4.47
C VAL A 405 -8.16 -3.89 4.92
N VAL A 406 -7.03 -3.36 4.46
CA VAL A 406 -6.48 -2.10 4.98
C VAL A 406 -6.66 -0.91 4.05
N GLU A 407 -7.21 -1.17 2.86
CA GLU A 407 -7.71 -0.16 1.94
C GLU A 407 -8.87 -0.74 1.15
N ASN A 408 -9.98 0.00 1.08
CA ASN A 408 -11.10 -0.27 0.18
C ASN A 408 -11.87 1.03 -0.01
N GLY A 409 -12.33 1.31 -1.21
CA GLY A 409 -13.06 2.53 -1.52
C GLY A 409 -13.50 2.60 -2.97
N LEU A 410 -14.29 3.61 -3.29
CA LEU A 410 -14.86 3.85 -4.61
C LEU A 410 -14.27 5.13 -5.20
N GLY A 411 -13.68 5.04 -6.38
CA GLY A 411 -13.39 6.19 -7.22
C GLY A 411 -14.66 6.69 -7.92
N ALA A 412 -15.07 7.91 -7.58
CA ALA A 412 -16.28 8.55 -8.12
C ALA A 412 -16.08 10.06 -8.21
N TYR A 413 -17.00 10.74 -8.92
CA TYR A 413 -17.04 12.21 -8.98
C TYR A 413 -18.08 12.73 -7.99
N ASP A 414 -17.61 13.35 -6.91
CA ASP A 414 -18.48 13.96 -5.92
C ASP A 414 -19.06 15.30 -6.40
N THR A 415 -20.29 15.59 -6.01
CA THR A 415 -20.92 16.90 -6.19
C THR A 415 -21.12 17.56 -4.85
N VAL A 416 -20.56 18.75 -4.69
CA VAL A 416 -20.78 19.59 -3.50
C VAL A 416 -22.03 20.40 -3.72
N GLU A 417 -23.04 20.23 -2.87
CA GLU A 417 -24.30 20.96 -2.90
C GLU A 417 -24.14 22.43 -2.46
N GLU A 418 -25.17 23.27 -2.66
CA GLU A 418 -25.12 24.68 -2.28
C GLU A 418 -24.91 24.92 -0.78
N ASP A 419 -25.34 23.99 0.06
CA ASP A 419 -25.17 24.01 1.51
C ASP A 419 -23.84 23.41 1.99
N GLY A 420 -23.00 22.95 1.06
CA GLY A 420 -21.73 22.31 1.34
C GLY A 420 -21.81 20.81 1.64
N SER A 421 -23.00 20.21 1.59
CA SER A 421 -23.17 18.77 1.76
C SER A 421 -22.78 17.98 0.50
N ILE A 422 -22.52 16.69 0.66
CA ILE A 422 -22.29 15.74 -0.43
C ILE A 422 -23.25 14.55 -0.23
N HIS A 423 -24.10 14.31 -1.21
CA HIS A 423 -25.01 13.17 -1.21
C HIS A 423 -24.34 12.01 -1.95
N ASP A 424 -23.65 11.17 -1.21
CA ASP A 424 -22.87 10.04 -1.75
C ASP A 424 -23.51 8.67 -1.47
N ASP A 425 -24.84 8.55 -1.65
CA ASP A 425 -25.58 7.28 -1.53
C ASP A 425 -24.94 6.15 -2.36
N TYR A 426 -24.37 6.49 -3.52
CA TYR A 426 -23.62 5.55 -4.36
C TYR A 426 -22.40 4.93 -3.62
N ARG A 427 -21.81 5.65 -2.67
CA ARG A 427 -20.71 5.15 -1.85
C ARG A 427 -21.24 4.20 -0.77
N ILE A 428 -22.40 4.48 -0.20
CA ILE A 428 -23.10 3.59 0.73
C ILE A 428 -23.49 2.29 0.02
N ASP A 429 -24.02 2.41 -1.21
CA ASP A 429 -24.39 1.26 -2.06
C ASP A 429 -23.17 0.42 -2.46
N TYR A 430 -21.99 1.02 -2.56
CA TYR A 430 -20.73 0.30 -2.75
C TYR A 430 -20.30 -0.44 -1.47
N TYR A 431 -20.28 0.23 -0.32
CA TYR A 431 -19.76 -0.38 0.91
C TYR A 431 -20.64 -1.50 1.45
N ARG A 432 -21.96 -1.35 1.40
CA ARG A 432 -22.90 -2.34 1.96
C ARG A 432 -22.64 -3.77 1.44
N PRO A 433 -22.64 -4.06 0.14
CA PRO A 433 -22.38 -5.41 -0.36
C PRO A 433 -20.94 -5.89 -0.10
N HIS A 434 -19.96 -4.99 -0.01
CA HIS A 434 -18.59 -5.36 0.38
C HIS A 434 -18.52 -5.80 1.86
N ILE A 435 -19.25 -5.14 2.75
CA ILE A 435 -19.36 -5.54 4.17
C ILE A 435 -20.07 -6.90 4.27
N GLU A 436 -21.13 -7.12 3.51
CA GLU A 436 -21.84 -8.41 3.46
C GLU A 436 -20.91 -9.54 2.95
N ALA A 437 -20.12 -9.27 1.92
CA ALA A 437 -19.13 -10.21 1.39
C ALA A 437 -18.03 -10.57 2.41
N MET A 438 -17.54 -9.60 3.17
CA MET A 438 -16.60 -9.85 4.27
C MET A 438 -17.23 -10.68 5.38
N SER A 439 -18.49 -10.40 5.75
CA SER A 439 -19.23 -11.19 6.73
C SER A 439 -19.36 -12.65 6.27
N ALA A 440 -19.71 -12.87 5.02
CA ALA A 440 -19.80 -14.22 4.44
C ALA A 440 -18.44 -14.95 4.45
N ALA A 441 -17.34 -14.25 4.17
CA ALA A 441 -16.00 -14.84 4.29
C ALA A 441 -15.67 -15.23 5.73
N CYS A 442 -16.05 -14.42 6.72
CA CYS A 442 -15.92 -14.77 8.14
C CYS A 442 -16.74 -16.00 8.50
N ASP A 443 -17.97 -16.12 7.99
CA ASP A 443 -18.84 -17.30 8.18
C ASP A 443 -18.23 -18.57 7.57
N ASN A 444 -17.46 -18.43 6.49
CA ASN A 444 -16.68 -19.50 5.89
C ASN A 444 -15.34 -19.78 6.61
N GLY A 445 -15.10 -19.12 7.76
CA GLY A 445 -13.99 -19.41 8.66
C GLY A 445 -12.75 -18.55 8.45
N VAL A 446 -12.82 -17.48 7.66
CA VAL A 446 -11.72 -16.52 7.50
C VAL A 446 -11.50 -15.77 8.81
N ASP A 447 -10.25 -15.71 9.25
CA ASP A 447 -9.84 -14.89 10.40
C ASP A 447 -9.58 -13.44 9.99
N LEU A 448 -10.64 -12.72 9.62
CA LEU A 448 -10.58 -11.29 9.33
C LEU A 448 -10.71 -10.49 10.63
N ILE A 449 -9.75 -9.60 10.91
CA ILE A 449 -9.68 -8.87 12.19
C ILE A 449 -9.87 -7.36 12.06
N ALA A 450 -9.70 -6.80 10.86
CA ALA A 450 -9.85 -5.37 10.62
C ALA A 450 -10.31 -5.05 9.19
N TYR A 451 -10.98 -3.92 9.07
CA TYR A 451 -11.32 -3.27 7.81
C TYR A 451 -11.15 -1.75 7.94
N THR A 452 -10.38 -1.14 7.03
CA THR A 452 -10.23 0.31 6.97
C THR A 452 -10.54 0.82 5.57
N THR A 453 -11.42 1.83 5.48
CA THR A 453 -11.75 2.48 4.21
C THR A 453 -10.64 3.42 3.79
N TRP A 454 -10.33 3.46 2.48
CA TRP A 454 -9.42 4.46 1.93
C TRP A 454 -10.15 5.78 1.66
N GLY A 455 -9.49 6.90 1.99
CA GLY A 455 -10.09 8.21 1.80
C GLY A 455 -11.17 8.53 2.82
N CYS A 456 -10.98 8.11 4.08
CA CYS A 456 -11.87 8.47 5.19
C CYS A 456 -11.82 9.95 5.56
N ILE A 457 -10.88 10.67 5.02
CA ILE A 457 -10.69 12.12 5.00
C ILE A 457 -10.20 12.46 3.59
N ASP A 458 -10.40 13.69 3.12
CA ASP A 458 -9.89 14.13 1.82
C ASP A 458 -8.37 14.02 1.77
N LEU A 459 -7.87 13.60 0.63
CA LEU A 459 -6.44 13.44 0.40
C LEU A 459 -6.11 13.68 -1.07
N VAL A 460 -4.84 14.00 -1.35
CA VAL A 460 -4.35 14.17 -2.71
C VAL A 460 -4.40 12.85 -3.45
N SER A 461 -5.06 12.80 -4.60
CA SER A 461 -5.11 11.60 -5.44
C SER A 461 -3.70 11.18 -5.85
N ALA A 462 -3.32 9.93 -5.61
CA ALA A 462 -2.02 9.41 -6.03
C ALA A 462 -1.84 9.46 -7.55
N GLY A 463 -2.90 9.14 -8.32
CA GLY A 463 -2.86 9.10 -9.78
C GLY A 463 -2.93 10.44 -10.45
N THR A 464 -3.77 11.35 -9.97
CA THR A 464 -4.05 12.62 -10.66
C THR A 464 -3.54 13.85 -9.93
N GLY A 465 -3.21 13.76 -8.65
CA GLY A 465 -2.85 14.92 -7.84
C GLY A 465 -4.03 15.87 -7.56
N GLU A 466 -5.23 15.50 -7.98
CA GLU A 466 -6.42 16.27 -7.66
C GLU A 466 -6.78 16.10 -6.19
N MET A 467 -7.17 17.18 -5.56
CA MET A 467 -7.79 17.21 -4.25
C MET A 467 -8.96 18.18 -4.31
N ARG A 468 -10.14 17.70 -4.00
CA ARG A 468 -11.31 18.58 -3.83
C ARG A 468 -11.46 18.84 -2.34
N LYS A 469 -11.32 20.10 -1.96
CA LYS A 469 -11.62 20.53 -0.59
C LYS A 469 -13.12 20.38 -0.36
N ARG A 470 -13.45 19.67 0.68
CA ARG A 470 -14.82 19.58 1.21
C ARG A 470 -15.15 20.77 2.05
#